data_c8b0fd263c4d1208d9c4d22abb200e4d
#
_entry.id   c8b0fd263c4d1208d9c4d22abb200e4d
#
_cell.length_a   1.000
_cell.length_b   1.000
_cell.length_c   1.000
_cell.angle_alpha   90.00
_cell.angle_beta   90.00
_cell.angle_gamma   90.00
#
_symmetry.space_group_name_H-M   'P 1'
#
loop_
_entity.id
_entity.type
_entity.pdbx_description
1 polymer ?
#
loop_
_entity_poly.entity_id
_entity_poly.type
_entity_poly.pdbx_seq_one_letter_code
_entity_poly.pdbx_strand_id
1 'polypeptide(L)'
;MTRRILIIEDTPTIARVQKHIAQKVGYEADIAGSLAEAKELISKHSYFCAVVDFILPDAPNGEAVPCTIEADIPTIVMTGNLDETTRNIVEKHPIIDYITKENKQAYQYLEKQLARLPRNEQILVLVVDDSAATRHHICNLLTRHKYQTIEAVDGVDALKVLAENPKISVIITDNEMPNMNGDELCVEIRRLYSNDEKAIIGISALDTLHLSTRFLKSGADDYLRKPFNNEEFYCRLSQNVDMLENIKTIRLQANTDYLTKLPNRRYFFGEANSHLKAAKVSDTSVSLAMIDIDHFKSINDNYGHDAGDEVLKGLSQCMAKYFEDNLVGRFGGEEFAVYFADQDPQESLQRLEKFRLFVEKHSPEFSKDRIKFTLSIGFHNGPVYSLDELIKQADLKLYQAKDTGRNKLVS
;
A
#
# COMPACT_ATOMS: atom_id res chain seq x y z
N MET A 1 17.41 0.15 -6.70
CA MET A 1 17.99 0.75 -7.94
C MET A 1 17.05 1.84 -8.41
N THR A 2 17.56 3.01 -8.78
CA THR A 2 16.77 4.12 -9.32
C THR A 2 16.26 3.70 -10.70
N ARG A 3 14.95 3.83 -10.95
CA ARG A 3 14.37 3.52 -12.28
C ARG A 3 14.72 4.63 -13.24
N ARG A 4 15.03 4.26 -14.50
CA ARG A 4 15.39 5.19 -15.59
C ARG A 4 14.24 5.32 -16.58
N ILE A 5 13.93 6.55 -17.03
CA ILE A 5 12.95 6.82 -18.06
C ILE A 5 13.58 7.56 -19.25
N LEU A 6 12.99 7.40 -20.44
CA LEU A 6 13.38 8.11 -21.65
C LEU A 6 12.36 9.22 -21.94
N ILE A 7 12.85 10.43 -22.14
CA ILE A 7 12.06 11.57 -22.60
C ILE A 7 12.47 11.90 -24.02
N ILE A 8 11.53 11.81 -24.95
CA ILE A 8 11.76 12.11 -26.36
C ILE A 8 10.98 13.40 -26.68
N GLU A 9 11.68 14.52 -26.75
CA GLU A 9 11.10 15.86 -26.86
C GLU A 9 12.14 16.80 -27.49
N ASP A 10 11.79 17.41 -28.63
CA ASP A 10 12.68 18.30 -29.38
C ASP A 10 12.79 19.71 -28.79
N THR A 11 11.80 20.13 -28.00
CA THR A 11 11.78 21.46 -27.38
C THR A 11 12.53 21.43 -26.03
N PRO A 12 13.74 22.05 -25.92
CA PRO A 12 14.56 21.93 -24.71
C PRO A 12 13.90 22.41 -23.42
N THR A 13 13.01 23.39 -23.51
CA THR A 13 12.28 23.93 -22.34
C THR A 13 11.28 22.90 -21.82
N ILE A 14 10.53 22.25 -22.72
CA ILE A 14 9.54 21.23 -22.36
C ILE A 14 10.27 19.99 -21.83
N ALA A 15 11.31 19.52 -22.50
CA ALA A 15 12.13 18.39 -22.08
C ALA A 15 12.67 18.57 -20.64
N ARG A 16 13.13 19.78 -20.29
CA ARG A 16 13.57 20.11 -18.92
C ARG A 16 12.45 20.04 -17.90
N VAL A 17 11.25 20.53 -18.25
CA VAL A 17 10.07 20.44 -17.36
C VAL A 17 9.69 18.98 -17.12
N GLN A 18 9.62 18.17 -18.18
CA GLN A 18 9.32 16.74 -18.06
C GLN A 18 10.40 16.00 -17.23
N LYS A 19 11.69 16.31 -17.46
CA LYS A 19 12.80 15.78 -16.65
C LYS A 19 12.68 16.15 -15.18
N HIS A 20 12.35 17.40 -14.87
CA HIS A 20 12.15 17.85 -13.49
C HIS A 20 11.00 17.09 -12.81
N ILE A 21 9.89 16.89 -13.52
CA ILE A 21 8.74 16.09 -13.04
C ILE A 21 9.18 14.65 -12.75
N ALA A 22 9.88 14.02 -13.68
CA ALA A 22 10.39 12.67 -13.50
C ALA A 22 11.31 12.53 -12.29
N GLN A 23 12.24 13.46 -12.11
CA GLN A 23 13.16 13.49 -10.97
C GLN A 23 12.43 13.68 -9.64
N LYS A 24 11.41 14.56 -9.60
CA LYS A 24 10.57 14.80 -8.42
C LYS A 24 9.88 13.54 -7.92
N VAL A 25 9.49 12.64 -8.83
CA VAL A 25 8.85 11.36 -8.50
C VAL A 25 9.84 10.17 -8.43
N GLY A 26 11.15 10.45 -8.44
CA GLY A 26 12.20 9.50 -8.12
C GLY A 26 12.81 8.75 -9.30
N TYR A 27 12.66 9.25 -10.54
CA TYR A 27 13.31 8.68 -11.72
C TYR A 27 14.63 9.38 -12.07
N GLU A 28 15.55 8.60 -12.67
CA GLU A 28 16.58 9.15 -13.55
C GLU A 28 15.99 9.30 -14.95
N ALA A 29 16.30 10.41 -15.65
CA ALA A 29 15.72 10.68 -16.94
C ALA A 29 16.80 11.07 -17.97
N ASP A 30 16.83 10.35 -19.08
CA ASP A 30 17.59 10.70 -20.28
C ASP A 30 16.68 11.44 -21.25
N ILE A 31 17.23 12.40 -21.98
CA ILE A 31 16.52 13.21 -22.97
C ILE A 31 17.09 12.88 -24.36
N ALA A 32 16.20 12.65 -25.32
CA ALA A 32 16.48 12.59 -26.75
C ALA A 32 15.72 13.72 -27.44
N GLY A 33 16.38 14.55 -28.21
CA GLY A 33 15.77 15.64 -28.99
C GLY A 33 15.25 15.19 -30.36
N SER A 34 15.42 13.91 -30.73
CA SER A 34 15.04 13.33 -32.02
C SER A 34 14.80 11.83 -31.89
N LEU A 35 14.14 11.25 -32.91
CA LEU A 35 13.98 9.80 -33.00
C LEU A 35 15.34 9.09 -33.17
N ALA A 36 16.28 9.70 -33.89
CA ALA A 36 17.63 9.16 -34.07
C ALA A 36 18.38 9.02 -32.75
N GLU A 37 18.36 10.06 -31.90
CA GLU A 37 18.94 10.04 -30.57
C GLU A 37 18.24 9.03 -29.65
N ALA A 38 16.90 8.95 -29.73
CA ALA A 38 16.13 7.99 -28.98
C ALA A 38 16.53 6.53 -29.28
N LYS A 39 16.70 6.17 -30.58
CA LYS A 39 17.17 4.85 -30.97
C LYS A 39 18.56 4.54 -30.43
N GLU A 40 19.46 5.50 -30.44
CA GLU A 40 20.81 5.34 -29.88
C GLU A 40 20.75 5.06 -28.36
N LEU A 41 19.94 5.83 -27.62
CA LEU A 41 19.78 5.65 -26.17
C LEU A 41 19.10 4.31 -25.83
N ILE A 42 18.08 3.90 -26.58
CA ILE A 42 17.39 2.61 -26.42
C ILE A 42 18.35 1.44 -26.65
N SER A 43 19.29 1.58 -27.58
CA SER A 43 20.29 0.53 -27.85
C SER A 43 21.30 0.36 -26.71
N LYS A 44 21.51 1.38 -25.87
CA LYS A 44 22.52 1.42 -24.80
C LYS A 44 21.93 1.16 -23.39
N HIS A 45 20.67 1.46 -23.19
CA HIS A 45 20.04 1.46 -21.88
C HIS A 45 18.66 0.82 -21.92
N SER A 46 18.26 0.20 -20.81
CA SER A 46 16.88 -0.23 -20.59
C SER A 46 16.11 0.85 -19.83
N TYR A 47 14.87 1.09 -20.25
CA TYR A 47 14.02 2.12 -19.67
C TYR A 47 12.77 1.52 -19.04
N PHE A 48 12.36 2.06 -17.90
CA PHE A 48 11.16 1.65 -17.19
C PHE A 48 9.89 2.11 -17.92
N CYS A 49 9.91 3.33 -18.46
CA CYS A 49 8.90 3.88 -19.36
C CYS A 49 9.49 5.02 -20.21
N ALA A 50 8.74 5.44 -21.22
CA ALA A 50 9.09 6.60 -22.06
C ALA A 50 7.97 7.64 -22.03
N VAL A 51 8.36 8.93 -22.10
CA VAL A 51 7.48 10.07 -22.37
C VAL A 51 7.88 10.61 -23.74
N VAL A 52 6.97 10.52 -24.71
CA VAL A 52 7.27 10.73 -26.12
C VAL A 52 6.44 11.87 -26.69
N ASP A 53 7.09 12.89 -27.25
CA ASP A 53 6.38 13.85 -28.10
C ASP A 53 5.93 13.15 -29.38
N PHE A 54 4.66 13.40 -29.74
CA PHE A 54 4.09 12.83 -30.96
C PHE A 54 4.74 13.40 -32.22
N ILE A 55 5.08 14.71 -32.22
CA ILE A 55 5.66 15.40 -33.36
C ILE A 55 7.12 15.73 -33.08
N LEU A 56 8.03 15.14 -33.87
CA LEU A 56 9.47 15.42 -33.82
C LEU A 56 9.95 15.90 -35.19
N PRO A 57 11.05 16.67 -35.30
CA PRO A 57 11.57 17.13 -36.58
C PRO A 57 11.91 16.02 -37.56
N ASP A 58 12.39 14.85 -37.07
CA ASP A 58 12.74 13.68 -37.87
C ASP A 58 11.69 12.56 -37.81
N ALA A 59 10.54 12.81 -37.11
CA ALA A 59 9.43 11.88 -36.96
C ALA A 59 8.09 12.64 -36.82
N PRO A 60 7.60 13.31 -37.91
CA PRO A 60 6.47 14.22 -37.82
C PRO A 60 5.10 13.53 -37.69
N ASN A 61 5.01 12.21 -37.93
CA ASN A 61 3.74 11.47 -37.88
C ASN A 61 3.67 10.49 -36.72
N GLY A 62 4.46 10.70 -35.64
CA GLY A 62 4.44 9.89 -34.46
C GLY A 62 5.29 8.62 -34.51
N GLU A 63 6.24 8.55 -35.44
CA GLU A 63 7.09 7.35 -35.64
C GLU A 63 7.96 6.98 -34.43
N ALA A 64 8.11 7.91 -33.47
CA ALA A 64 8.80 7.64 -32.22
C ALA A 64 7.99 6.70 -31.29
N VAL A 65 6.66 6.70 -31.40
CA VAL A 65 5.78 5.85 -30.57
C VAL A 65 5.97 4.37 -30.86
N PRO A 66 5.84 3.88 -32.11
CA PRO A 66 6.13 2.48 -32.41
C PRO A 66 7.57 2.08 -32.04
N CYS A 67 8.55 2.97 -32.19
CA CYS A 67 9.94 2.69 -31.82
C CYS A 67 10.11 2.31 -30.33
N THR A 68 9.46 3.03 -29.44
CA THR A 68 9.51 2.70 -28.01
C THR A 68 8.73 1.42 -27.69
N ILE A 69 7.63 1.16 -28.38
CA ILE A 69 6.80 -0.03 -28.20
C ILE A 69 7.52 -1.30 -28.69
N GLU A 70 8.18 -1.24 -29.86
CA GLU A 70 9.00 -2.34 -30.39
C GLU A 70 10.17 -2.69 -29.45
N ALA A 71 10.64 -1.72 -28.68
CA ALA A 71 11.64 -1.92 -27.63
C ALA A 71 11.05 -2.39 -26.28
N ASP A 72 9.75 -2.74 -26.23
CA ASP A 72 9.02 -3.14 -25.02
C ASP A 72 9.06 -2.09 -23.88
N ILE A 73 9.07 -0.81 -24.26
CA ILE A 73 9.08 0.31 -23.33
C ILE A 73 7.66 0.87 -23.18
N PRO A 74 7.02 0.77 -22.01
CA PRO A 74 5.73 1.39 -21.76
C PRO A 74 5.77 2.89 -22.02
N THR A 75 4.89 3.40 -22.87
CA THR A 75 5.00 4.73 -23.46
C THR A 75 3.82 5.62 -23.10
N ILE A 76 4.08 6.82 -22.60
CA ILE A 76 3.13 7.92 -22.46
C ILE A 76 3.40 8.91 -23.61
N VAL A 77 2.35 9.23 -24.38
CA VAL A 77 2.47 10.16 -25.50
C VAL A 77 2.07 11.56 -25.06
N MET A 78 2.91 12.55 -25.39
CA MET A 78 2.59 13.99 -25.20
C MET A 78 2.34 14.60 -26.59
N THR A 79 1.27 15.35 -26.75
CA THR A 79 0.96 16.01 -28.03
C THR A 79 0.49 17.45 -27.83
N GLY A 80 0.86 18.35 -28.74
CA GLY A 80 0.41 19.74 -28.71
C GLY A 80 -1.03 19.92 -29.23
N ASN A 81 -1.53 19.01 -30.04
CA ASN A 81 -2.90 19.02 -30.56
C ASN A 81 -3.41 17.58 -30.68
N LEU A 82 -4.64 17.36 -30.26
CA LEU A 82 -5.31 16.07 -30.35
C LEU A 82 -6.45 16.18 -31.37
N ASP A 83 -6.09 16.24 -32.65
CA ASP A 83 -7.09 16.07 -33.70
C ASP A 83 -7.49 14.59 -33.84
N GLU A 84 -8.58 14.35 -34.56
CA GLU A 84 -9.13 12.99 -34.75
C GLU A 84 -8.11 12.05 -35.45
N THR A 85 -7.24 12.60 -36.28
CA THR A 85 -6.20 11.85 -36.99
C THR A 85 -5.12 11.39 -36.04
N THR A 86 -4.60 12.28 -35.22
CA THR A 86 -3.58 11.97 -34.18
C THR A 86 -4.13 10.95 -33.17
N ARG A 87 -5.37 11.16 -32.72
CA ARG A 87 -6.05 10.23 -31.82
C ARG A 87 -6.14 8.82 -32.42
N ASN A 88 -6.61 8.69 -33.64
CA ASN A 88 -6.74 7.40 -34.35
C ASN A 88 -5.38 6.69 -34.56
N ILE A 89 -4.29 7.44 -34.69
CA ILE A 89 -2.93 6.86 -34.79
C ILE A 89 -2.48 6.35 -33.42
N VAL A 90 -2.61 7.18 -32.40
CA VAL A 90 -2.14 6.88 -31.04
C VAL A 90 -2.91 5.70 -30.43
N GLU A 91 -4.24 5.65 -30.61
CA GLU A 91 -5.10 4.57 -30.09
C GLU A 91 -4.81 3.19 -30.72
N LYS A 92 -4.21 3.14 -31.90
CA LYS A 92 -3.78 1.87 -32.54
C LYS A 92 -2.58 1.23 -31.84
N HIS A 93 -1.83 2.01 -31.08
CA HIS A 93 -0.64 1.55 -30.40
C HIS A 93 -0.92 1.18 -28.93
N PRO A 94 -0.22 0.18 -28.37
CA PRO A 94 -0.37 -0.24 -26.97
C PRO A 94 0.35 0.72 -26.01
N ILE A 95 -0.06 1.99 -26.00
CA ILE A 95 0.47 3.01 -25.10
C ILE A 95 -0.16 2.95 -23.70
N ILE A 96 0.50 3.56 -22.73
CA ILE A 96 -0.07 3.77 -21.38
C ILE A 96 -1.19 4.82 -21.47
N ASP A 97 -0.87 6.00 -22.00
CA ASP A 97 -1.80 7.12 -22.06
C ASP A 97 -1.31 8.16 -23.07
N TYR A 98 -2.21 9.07 -23.46
CA TYR A 98 -1.83 10.27 -24.20
C TYR A 98 -2.27 11.53 -23.46
N ILE A 99 -1.46 12.58 -23.53
CA ILE A 99 -1.65 13.83 -22.78
C ILE A 99 -1.50 15.01 -23.70
N THR A 100 -2.51 15.91 -23.76
CA THR A 100 -2.42 17.15 -24.53
C THR A 100 -1.66 18.23 -23.75
N LYS A 101 -0.63 18.84 -24.36
CA LYS A 101 0.28 19.82 -23.72
C LYS A 101 -0.36 21.21 -23.47
N GLU A 102 -1.68 21.34 -23.50
CA GLU A 102 -2.40 22.63 -23.56
C GLU A 102 -2.26 23.49 -22.30
N ASN A 103 -2.07 22.90 -21.14
CA ASN A 103 -2.12 23.62 -19.87
C ASN A 103 -1.27 23.00 -18.76
N LYS A 104 -1.16 23.69 -17.61
CA LYS A 104 -0.45 23.22 -16.44
C LYS A 104 -1.00 21.89 -15.88
N GLN A 105 -2.27 21.61 -16.08
CA GLN A 105 -2.94 20.41 -15.58
C GLN A 105 -2.41 19.15 -16.30
N ALA A 106 -2.02 19.26 -17.58
CA ALA A 106 -1.39 18.18 -18.33
C ALA A 106 -0.09 17.66 -17.68
N TYR A 107 0.74 18.58 -17.19
CA TYR A 107 1.99 18.22 -16.51
C TYR A 107 1.75 17.67 -15.10
N GLN A 108 0.72 18.13 -14.41
CA GLN A 108 0.29 17.53 -13.14
C GLN A 108 -0.24 16.11 -13.34
N TYR A 109 -0.96 15.89 -14.45
CA TYR A 109 -1.44 14.56 -14.81
C TYR A 109 -0.27 13.62 -15.19
N LEU A 110 0.73 14.11 -15.95
CA LEU A 110 1.96 13.36 -16.22
C LEU A 110 2.67 12.97 -14.91
N GLU A 111 2.81 13.91 -13.97
CA GLU A 111 3.40 13.64 -12.65
C GLU A 111 2.64 12.51 -11.93
N LYS A 112 1.30 12.57 -11.95
CA LYS A 112 0.45 11.54 -11.34
C LYS A 112 0.64 10.18 -12.02
N GLN A 113 0.68 10.11 -13.34
CA GLN A 113 0.88 8.88 -14.09
C GLN A 113 2.26 8.26 -13.79
N LEU A 114 3.33 9.07 -13.87
CA LEU A 114 4.68 8.60 -13.56
C LEU A 114 4.82 8.10 -12.11
N ALA A 115 4.21 8.80 -11.13
CA ALA A 115 4.23 8.37 -9.73
C ALA A 115 3.47 7.06 -9.48
N ARG A 116 2.48 6.75 -10.35
CA ARG A 116 1.62 5.58 -10.22
C ARG A 116 2.27 4.30 -10.72
N LEU A 117 2.99 4.34 -11.85
CA LEU A 117 3.53 3.15 -12.51
C LEU A 117 4.34 2.23 -11.57
N PRO A 118 5.24 2.73 -10.68
CA PRO A 118 5.97 1.88 -9.75
C PRO A 118 5.09 1.22 -8.67
N ARG A 119 3.98 1.86 -8.31
CA ARG A 119 3.02 1.33 -7.33
C ARG A 119 2.18 0.22 -7.94
N ASN A 120 1.80 0.37 -9.20
CA ASN A 120 1.02 -0.63 -9.93
C ASN A 120 1.72 -2.00 -9.97
N GLU A 121 3.06 -2.05 -9.97
CA GLU A 121 3.83 -3.31 -9.90
C GLU A 121 3.56 -4.12 -8.61
N GLN A 122 3.02 -3.49 -7.58
CA GLN A 122 2.69 -4.15 -6.31
C GLN A 122 1.22 -4.56 -6.23
N ILE A 123 0.42 -4.20 -7.23
CA ILE A 123 -1.02 -4.45 -7.25
C ILE A 123 -1.29 -5.69 -8.10
N LEU A 124 -1.85 -6.71 -7.49
CA LEU A 124 -2.29 -7.94 -8.15
C LEU A 124 -3.76 -7.86 -8.46
N VAL A 125 -4.10 -7.98 -9.75
CA VAL A 125 -5.46 -7.91 -10.29
C VAL A 125 -5.89 -9.30 -10.76
N LEU A 126 -7.02 -9.79 -10.28
CA LEU A 126 -7.67 -10.99 -10.78
C LEU A 126 -8.61 -10.64 -11.92
N VAL A 127 -8.44 -11.28 -13.06
CA VAL A 127 -9.31 -11.14 -14.25
C VAL A 127 -10.14 -12.41 -14.40
N VAL A 128 -11.45 -12.26 -14.35
CA VAL A 128 -12.41 -13.38 -14.39
C VAL A 128 -13.34 -13.21 -15.58
N ASP A 129 -13.26 -14.09 -16.57
CA ASP A 129 -14.08 -14.08 -17.77
C ASP A 129 -13.97 -15.48 -18.42
N ASP A 130 -15.03 -16.05 -18.94
CA ASP A 130 -14.97 -17.38 -19.57
C ASP A 130 -14.30 -17.35 -20.95
N SER A 131 -14.30 -16.20 -21.63
CA SER A 131 -13.61 -15.96 -22.90
C SER A 131 -12.12 -15.73 -22.71
N ALA A 132 -11.28 -16.66 -23.16
CA ALA A 132 -9.84 -16.50 -23.15
C ALA A 132 -9.35 -15.25 -23.91
N ALA A 133 -10.05 -14.86 -25.00
CA ALA A 133 -9.70 -13.66 -25.77
C ALA A 133 -9.94 -12.38 -24.95
N THR A 134 -11.04 -12.32 -24.20
CA THR A 134 -11.37 -11.18 -23.32
C THR A 134 -10.38 -11.11 -22.15
N ARG A 135 -10.09 -12.24 -21.50
CA ARG A 135 -9.07 -12.27 -20.42
C ARG A 135 -7.73 -11.75 -20.91
N HIS A 136 -7.26 -12.28 -22.05
CA HIS A 136 -5.99 -11.85 -22.65
C HIS A 136 -5.98 -10.34 -22.98
N HIS A 137 -7.07 -9.81 -23.52
CA HIS A 137 -7.21 -8.38 -23.81
C HIS A 137 -7.10 -7.54 -22.54
N ILE A 138 -7.85 -7.87 -21.48
CA ILE A 138 -7.83 -7.15 -20.21
C ILE A 138 -6.45 -7.26 -19.53
N CYS A 139 -5.86 -8.46 -19.51
CA CYS A 139 -4.50 -8.65 -18.97
C CYS A 139 -3.46 -7.81 -19.73
N ASN A 140 -3.55 -7.69 -21.04
CA ASN A 140 -2.68 -6.82 -21.82
C ASN A 140 -2.84 -5.35 -21.46
N LEU A 141 -4.08 -4.87 -21.26
CA LEU A 141 -4.32 -3.52 -20.79
C LEU A 141 -3.67 -3.30 -19.41
N LEU A 142 -3.87 -4.19 -18.47
CA LEU A 142 -3.32 -4.11 -17.12
C LEU A 142 -1.78 -4.10 -17.12
N THR A 143 -1.17 -5.01 -17.87
CA THR A 143 0.29 -5.16 -17.95
C THR A 143 0.96 -3.92 -18.52
N ARG A 144 0.34 -3.22 -19.50
CA ARG A 144 0.85 -1.94 -20.01
C ARG A 144 1.03 -0.90 -18.93
N HIS A 145 0.10 -0.86 -17.96
CA HIS A 145 0.18 0.01 -16.79
C HIS A 145 0.95 -0.60 -15.61
N LYS A 146 1.72 -1.66 -15.85
CA LYS A 146 2.57 -2.35 -14.87
C LYS A 146 1.80 -3.05 -13.74
N TYR A 147 0.49 -3.32 -13.87
CA TYR A 147 -0.22 -4.19 -12.93
C TYR A 147 0.21 -5.64 -13.11
N GLN A 148 0.24 -6.38 -12.00
CA GLN A 148 0.36 -7.84 -12.03
C GLN A 148 -1.03 -8.47 -12.25
N THR A 149 -1.10 -9.53 -13.03
CA THR A 149 -2.37 -10.17 -13.37
C THR A 149 -2.37 -11.65 -13.03
N ILE A 150 -3.53 -12.14 -12.64
CA ILE A 150 -3.83 -13.56 -12.52
C ILE A 150 -5.23 -13.79 -13.12
N GLU A 151 -5.46 -14.95 -13.71
CA GLU A 151 -6.68 -15.24 -14.46
C GLU A 151 -7.52 -16.31 -13.75
N ALA A 152 -8.84 -16.24 -13.92
CA ALA A 152 -9.79 -17.30 -13.60
C ALA A 152 -10.84 -17.39 -14.71
N VAL A 153 -11.38 -18.58 -14.92
CA VAL A 153 -12.31 -18.84 -16.03
C VAL A 153 -13.79 -18.69 -15.65
N ASP A 154 -14.11 -18.72 -14.36
CA ASP A 154 -15.45 -18.50 -13.82
C ASP A 154 -15.40 -18.11 -12.34
N GLY A 155 -16.57 -17.85 -11.72
CA GLY A 155 -16.64 -17.43 -10.33
C GLY A 155 -16.16 -18.49 -9.32
N VAL A 156 -16.34 -19.79 -9.62
CA VAL A 156 -15.87 -20.87 -8.74
C VAL A 156 -14.37 -20.97 -8.75
N ASP A 157 -13.75 -20.84 -9.92
CA ASP A 157 -12.30 -20.81 -10.08
C ASP A 157 -11.71 -19.54 -9.41
N ALA A 158 -12.35 -18.39 -9.59
CA ALA A 158 -11.98 -17.14 -8.97
C ALA A 158 -11.90 -17.23 -7.43
N LEU A 159 -12.85 -17.88 -6.77
CA LEU A 159 -12.83 -18.06 -5.31
C LEU A 159 -11.65 -18.92 -4.84
N LYS A 160 -11.25 -19.94 -5.61
CA LYS A 160 -10.06 -20.76 -5.32
C LYS A 160 -8.77 -19.92 -5.46
N VAL A 161 -8.67 -19.19 -6.58
CA VAL A 161 -7.52 -18.31 -6.84
C VAL A 161 -7.40 -17.25 -5.76
N LEU A 162 -8.51 -16.66 -5.28
CA LEU A 162 -8.53 -15.68 -4.18
C LEU A 162 -8.04 -16.28 -2.85
N ALA A 163 -8.43 -17.53 -2.56
CA ALA A 163 -8.00 -18.23 -1.33
C ALA A 163 -6.49 -18.52 -1.34
N GLU A 164 -5.93 -18.87 -2.50
CA GLU A 164 -4.50 -19.15 -2.69
C GLU A 164 -3.66 -17.86 -2.76
N ASN A 165 -4.24 -16.75 -3.17
CA ASN A 165 -3.55 -15.48 -3.40
C ASN A 165 -4.17 -14.32 -2.62
N PRO A 166 -3.94 -14.22 -1.30
CA PRO A 166 -4.54 -13.18 -0.45
C PRO A 166 -4.11 -11.74 -0.83
N LYS A 167 -3.01 -11.60 -1.59
CA LYS A 167 -2.49 -10.31 -2.08
C LYS A 167 -3.32 -9.69 -3.21
N ILE A 168 -4.23 -10.44 -3.84
CA ILE A 168 -5.16 -9.86 -4.83
C ILE A 168 -5.95 -8.74 -4.16
N SER A 169 -5.92 -7.55 -4.76
CA SER A 169 -6.61 -6.37 -4.24
C SER A 169 -7.71 -5.84 -5.16
N VAL A 170 -7.65 -6.16 -6.45
CA VAL A 170 -8.66 -5.78 -7.44
C VAL A 170 -9.15 -7.02 -8.18
N ILE A 171 -10.45 -7.12 -8.38
CA ILE A 171 -11.10 -8.18 -9.17
C ILE A 171 -11.85 -7.50 -10.31
N ILE A 172 -11.60 -7.94 -11.52
CA ILE A 172 -12.34 -7.54 -12.73
C ILE A 172 -13.08 -8.78 -13.21
N THR A 173 -14.40 -8.74 -13.20
CA THR A 173 -15.23 -9.93 -13.51
C THR A 173 -16.26 -9.66 -14.59
N ASP A 174 -16.34 -10.57 -15.55
CA ASP A 174 -17.52 -10.64 -16.43
C ASP A 174 -18.76 -11.04 -15.63
N ASN A 175 -19.92 -10.73 -16.16
CA ASN A 175 -21.20 -11.16 -15.56
C ASN A 175 -21.58 -12.56 -16.00
N GLU A 176 -21.52 -12.84 -17.29
CA GLU A 176 -22.06 -14.08 -17.86
C GLU A 176 -20.96 -15.14 -17.96
N MET A 177 -20.91 -16.00 -16.96
CA MET A 177 -19.94 -17.08 -16.88
C MET A 177 -20.60 -18.40 -16.47
N PRO A 178 -20.05 -19.55 -16.87
CA PRO A 178 -20.55 -20.85 -16.42
C PRO A 178 -20.32 -21.02 -14.90
N ASN A 179 -21.05 -21.94 -14.31
CA ASN A 179 -20.97 -22.37 -12.89
C ASN A 179 -21.35 -21.29 -11.87
N MET A 180 -20.80 -20.09 -11.95
CA MET A 180 -21.08 -18.96 -11.06
C MET A 180 -20.93 -17.65 -11.82
N ASN A 181 -22.01 -16.88 -11.88
CA ASN A 181 -22.05 -15.56 -12.52
C ASN A 181 -21.25 -14.51 -11.74
N GLY A 182 -20.91 -13.39 -12.40
CA GLY A 182 -20.12 -12.32 -11.77
C GLY A 182 -20.83 -11.65 -10.59
N ASP A 183 -22.15 -11.47 -10.64
CA ASP A 183 -22.92 -10.92 -9.52
C ASP A 183 -23.01 -11.88 -8.33
N GLU A 184 -23.11 -13.18 -8.55
CA GLU A 184 -23.00 -14.20 -7.50
C GLU A 184 -21.60 -14.23 -6.88
N LEU A 185 -20.56 -14.15 -7.72
CA LEU A 185 -19.17 -14.02 -7.27
C LEU A 185 -18.97 -12.79 -6.38
N CYS A 186 -19.55 -11.64 -6.72
CA CYS A 186 -19.50 -10.43 -5.88
C CYS A 186 -20.06 -10.71 -4.47
N VAL A 187 -21.20 -11.36 -4.37
CA VAL A 187 -21.83 -11.70 -3.07
C VAL A 187 -20.91 -12.61 -2.25
N GLU A 188 -20.32 -13.64 -2.87
CA GLU A 188 -19.42 -14.56 -2.16
C GLU A 188 -18.12 -13.87 -1.72
N ILE A 189 -17.54 -13.01 -2.56
CA ILE A 189 -16.36 -12.22 -2.18
C ILE A 189 -16.71 -11.30 -1.00
N ARG A 190 -17.87 -10.62 -1.01
CA ARG A 190 -18.28 -9.69 0.07
C ARG A 190 -18.64 -10.38 1.39
N ARG A 191 -18.90 -11.68 1.38
CA ARG A 191 -18.99 -12.48 2.62
C ARG A 191 -17.64 -12.69 3.29
N LEU A 192 -16.57 -12.70 2.51
CA LEU A 192 -15.20 -12.99 2.97
C LEU A 192 -14.36 -11.71 3.15
N TYR A 193 -14.56 -10.71 2.29
CA TYR A 193 -13.75 -9.50 2.22
C TYR A 193 -14.63 -8.25 2.10
N SER A 194 -14.29 -7.22 2.87
CA SER A 194 -14.94 -5.92 2.79
C SER A 194 -14.53 -5.14 1.51
N ASN A 195 -15.29 -4.10 1.16
CA ASN A 195 -14.98 -3.23 0.01
C ASN A 195 -13.72 -2.37 0.20
N ASP A 196 -13.21 -2.28 1.40
CA ASP A 196 -11.96 -1.60 1.72
C ASP A 196 -10.72 -2.52 1.75
N GLU A 197 -10.92 -3.83 1.51
CA GLU A 197 -9.86 -4.81 1.33
C GLU A 197 -9.66 -5.19 -0.12
N LYS A 198 -10.76 -5.33 -0.87
CA LYS A 198 -10.74 -5.73 -2.29
C LYS A 198 -11.76 -4.92 -3.09
N ALA A 199 -11.33 -4.33 -4.20
CA ALA A 199 -12.21 -3.68 -5.16
C ALA A 199 -12.72 -4.69 -6.21
N ILE A 200 -14.01 -4.60 -6.56
CA ILE A 200 -14.63 -5.43 -7.59
C ILE A 200 -15.19 -4.53 -8.68
N ILE A 201 -14.74 -4.73 -9.93
CA ILE A 201 -15.21 -4.03 -11.12
C ILE A 201 -15.93 -5.05 -12.00
N GLY A 202 -17.25 -4.90 -12.14
CA GLY A 202 -18.05 -5.74 -13.05
C GLY A 202 -17.90 -5.27 -14.50
N ILE A 203 -17.81 -6.21 -15.45
CA ILE A 203 -17.83 -5.92 -16.88
C ILE A 203 -18.94 -6.75 -17.52
N SER A 204 -19.75 -6.18 -18.42
CA SER A 204 -20.77 -6.97 -19.15
C SER A 204 -21.14 -6.36 -20.49
N ALA A 205 -21.55 -7.21 -21.43
CA ALA A 205 -22.01 -6.81 -22.75
C ALA A 205 -23.50 -6.45 -22.79
N LEU A 206 -24.29 -6.85 -21.80
CA LEU A 206 -25.73 -6.65 -21.81
C LEU A 206 -26.15 -5.21 -21.49
N ASP A 207 -27.02 -4.67 -22.35
CA ASP A 207 -27.52 -3.29 -22.30
C ASP A 207 -28.81 -3.17 -21.46
N THR A 208 -28.88 -3.82 -20.31
CA THR A 208 -30.02 -3.63 -19.42
C THR A 208 -29.64 -2.76 -18.25
N LEU A 209 -30.32 -1.63 -18.08
CA LEU A 209 -30.24 -0.71 -16.92
C LEU A 209 -30.29 -1.47 -15.57
N HIS A 210 -30.84 -2.68 -15.59
CA HIS A 210 -30.94 -3.54 -14.42
C HIS A 210 -29.65 -4.27 -14.05
N LEU A 211 -28.74 -4.53 -15.00
CA LEU A 211 -27.51 -5.29 -14.73
C LEU A 211 -26.45 -4.49 -13.97
N SER A 212 -26.20 -3.25 -14.38
CA SER A 212 -25.30 -2.36 -13.64
C SER A 212 -25.77 -2.17 -12.20
N THR A 213 -27.08 -1.94 -12.03
CA THR A 213 -27.70 -1.81 -10.71
C THR A 213 -27.62 -3.13 -9.92
N ARG A 214 -27.75 -4.29 -10.57
CA ARG A 214 -27.63 -5.59 -9.93
C ARG A 214 -26.21 -5.85 -9.45
N PHE A 215 -25.19 -5.59 -10.27
CA PHE A 215 -23.79 -5.69 -9.87
C PHE A 215 -23.47 -4.83 -8.65
N LEU A 216 -23.83 -3.54 -8.68
CA LEU A 216 -23.60 -2.64 -7.56
C LEU A 216 -24.33 -3.09 -6.28
N LYS A 217 -25.56 -3.58 -6.41
CA LYS A 217 -26.32 -4.15 -5.27
C LYS A 217 -25.73 -5.46 -4.75
N SER A 218 -25.06 -6.24 -5.60
CA SER A 218 -24.36 -7.47 -5.22
C SER A 218 -23.01 -7.20 -4.56
N GLY A 219 -22.58 -5.93 -4.50
CA GLY A 219 -21.37 -5.50 -3.80
C GLY A 219 -20.18 -5.16 -4.68
N ALA A 220 -20.35 -5.03 -6.00
CA ALA A 220 -19.34 -4.44 -6.86
C ALA A 220 -19.14 -2.94 -6.52
N ASP A 221 -17.91 -2.46 -6.62
CA ASP A 221 -17.57 -1.06 -6.39
C ASP A 221 -17.78 -0.21 -7.64
N ASP A 222 -17.66 -0.83 -8.82
CA ASP A 222 -17.85 -0.18 -10.11
C ASP A 222 -18.34 -1.16 -11.19
N TYR A 223 -18.74 -0.60 -12.31
CA TYR A 223 -19.25 -1.36 -13.46
C TYR A 223 -18.82 -0.71 -14.77
N LEU A 224 -18.41 -1.54 -15.75
CA LEU A 224 -17.98 -1.13 -17.07
C LEU A 224 -18.74 -1.91 -18.15
N ARG A 225 -19.26 -1.19 -19.14
CA ARG A 225 -20.04 -1.79 -20.24
C ARG A 225 -19.12 -2.15 -21.42
N LYS A 226 -19.27 -3.36 -21.97
CA LYS A 226 -18.66 -3.76 -23.25
C LYS A 226 -19.51 -3.25 -24.44
N PRO A 227 -18.93 -2.71 -25.53
CA PRO A 227 -17.53 -2.38 -25.65
C PRO A 227 -17.15 -1.11 -24.87
N PHE A 228 -15.99 -1.10 -24.26
CA PHE A 228 -15.41 0.05 -23.55
C PHE A 228 -14.16 0.53 -24.26
N ASN A 229 -13.84 1.80 -24.10
CA ASN A 229 -12.56 2.34 -24.54
C ASN A 229 -11.50 2.21 -23.43
N ASN A 230 -10.23 2.27 -23.82
CA ASN A 230 -9.11 2.12 -22.88
C ASN A 230 -9.12 3.22 -21.81
N GLU A 231 -9.47 4.46 -22.15
CA GLU A 231 -9.51 5.58 -21.21
C GLU A 231 -10.54 5.34 -20.10
N GLU A 232 -11.75 4.91 -20.45
CA GLU A 232 -12.79 4.61 -19.47
C GLU A 232 -12.36 3.46 -18.55
N PHE A 233 -11.77 2.40 -19.12
CA PHE A 233 -11.24 1.28 -18.36
C PHE A 233 -10.21 1.73 -17.32
N TYR A 234 -9.19 2.49 -17.75
CA TYR A 234 -8.15 2.95 -16.84
C TYR A 234 -8.63 4.00 -15.84
N CYS A 235 -9.58 4.85 -16.22
CA CYS A 235 -10.17 5.81 -15.31
C CYS A 235 -10.85 5.10 -14.14
N ARG A 236 -11.69 4.11 -14.42
CA ARG A 236 -12.39 3.32 -13.38
C ARG A 236 -11.43 2.49 -12.54
N LEU A 237 -10.51 1.78 -13.18
CA LEU A 237 -9.48 1.02 -12.47
C LEU A 237 -8.69 1.92 -11.52
N SER A 238 -8.24 3.08 -12.03
CA SER A 238 -7.47 4.04 -11.24
C SER A 238 -8.24 4.57 -10.04
N GLN A 239 -9.52 4.92 -10.21
CA GLN A 239 -10.36 5.43 -9.13
C GLN A 239 -10.54 4.37 -8.03
N ASN A 240 -10.78 3.12 -8.40
CA ASN A 240 -10.94 2.04 -7.44
C ASN A 240 -9.63 1.72 -6.69
N VAL A 241 -8.50 1.71 -7.39
CA VAL A 241 -7.18 1.53 -6.77
C VAL A 241 -6.84 2.70 -5.84
N ASP A 242 -7.04 3.96 -6.28
CA ASP A 242 -6.82 5.16 -5.45
C ASP A 242 -7.69 5.10 -4.18
N MET A 243 -8.94 4.64 -4.29
CA MET A 243 -9.84 4.47 -3.15
C MET A 243 -9.30 3.46 -2.13
N LEU A 244 -8.86 2.28 -2.57
CA LEU A 244 -8.26 1.27 -1.70
C LEU A 244 -6.99 1.79 -1.01
N GLU A 245 -6.09 2.45 -1.75
CA GLU A 245 -4.86 3.03 -1.20
C GLU A 245 -5.16 4.12 -0.17
N ASN A 246 -6.15 4.98 -0.45
CA ASN A 246 -6.58 6.03 0.48
C ASN A 246 -7.17 5.44 1.75
N ILE A 247 -8.05 4.46 1.66
CA ILE A 247 -8.63 3.78 2.82
C ILE A 247 -7.52 3.11 3.65
N LYS A 248 -6.58 2.42 3.01
CA LYS A 248 -5.43 1.81 3.68
C LYS A 248 -4.58 2.87 4.42
N THR A 249 -4.33 4.01 3.77
CA THR A 249 -3.58 5.12 4.35
C THR A 249 -4.31 5.72 5.56
N ILE A 250 -5.62 5.99 5.42
CA ILE A 250 -6.47 6.51 6.50
C ILE A 250 -6.50 5.52 7.68
N ARG A 251 -6.63 4.22 7.41
CA ARG A 251 -6.58 3.18 8.45
C ARG A 251 -5.24 3.14 9.17
N LEU A 252 -4.13 3.20 8.44
CA LEU A 252 -2.81 3.28 9.04
C LEU A 252 -2.67 4.51 9.94
N GLN A 253 -3.06 5.69 9.44
CA GLN A 253 -3.01 6.93 10.23
C GLN A 253 -3.94 6.89 11.45
N ALA A 254 -5.13 6.31 11.30
CA ALA A 254 -6.10 6.18 12.38
C ALA A 254 -5.71 5.17 13.45
N ASN A 255 -4.90 4.16 13.10
CA ASN A 255 -4.58 3.01 13.94
C ASN A 255 -3.16 3.02 14.49
N THR A 256 -2.28 3.89 13.98
CA THR A 256 -0.90 4.00 14.47
C THR A 256 -0.64 5.33 15.19
N ASP A 257 0.30 5.31 16.11
CA ASP A 257 0.85 6.52 16.70
C ASP A 257 1.69 7.28 15.67
N TYR A 258 1.48 8.58 15.55
CA TYR A 258 2.09 9.41 14.51
C TYR A 258 3.62 9.46 14.59
N LEU A 259 4.18 9.42 15.81
CA LEU A 259 5.62 9.53 16.06
C LEU A 259 6.34 8.19 15.89
N THR A 260 5.82 7.15 16.53
CA THR A 260 6.48 5.85 16.68
C THR A 260 6.07 4.83 15.64
N LYS A 261 4.95 5.04 14.94
CA LYS A 261 4.33 4.11 13.99
C LYS A 261 3.87 2.77 14.58
N LEU A 262 4.00 2.60 15.90
CA LEU A 262 3.34 1.49 16.60
C LEU A 262 1.82 1.65 16.58
N PRO A 263 1.06 0.57 16.75
CA PRO A 263 -0.35 0.63 17.08
C PRO A 263 -0.63 1.66 18.17
N ASN A 264 -1.59 2.56 17.92
CA ASN A 264 -2.03 3.51 18.93
C ASN A 264 -2.96 2.82 19.95
N ARG A 265 -3.24 3.49 21.06
CA ARG A 265 -4.09 2.96 22.13
C ARG A 265 -5.43 2.44 21.61
N ARG A 266 -6.10 3.16 20.68
CA ARG A 266 -7.42 2.77 20.17
C ARG A 266 -7.36 1.45 19.41
N TYR A 267 -6.39 1.29 18.51
CA TYR A 267 -6.21 0.06 17.75
C TYR A 267 -5.82 -1.12 18.65
N PHE A 268 -4.88 -0.88 19.57
CA PHE A 268 -4.47 -1.88 20.56
C PHE A 268 -5.67 -2.42 21.36
N PHE A 269 -6.56 -1.54 21.81
CA PHE A 269 -7.78 -1.93 22.54
C PHE A 269 -8.73 -2.76 21.67
N GLY A 270 -8.91 -2.40 20.40
CA GLY A 270 -9.75 -3.14 19.45
C GLY A 270 -9.25 -4.57 19.23
N GLU A 271 -7.97 -4.72 18.91
CA GLU A 271 -7.34 -6.02 18.64
C GLU A 271 -7.27 -6.88 19.91
N ALA A 272 -6.78 -6.32 21.02
CA ALA A 272 -6.68 -7.07 22.28
C ALA A 272 -8.05 -7.56 22.77
N ASN A 273 -9.12 -6.76 22.63
CA ASN A 273 -10.48 -7.20 22.97
C ASN A 273 -10.97 -8.33 22.06
N SER A 274 -10.63 -8.30 20.77
CA SER A 274 -10.99 -9.36 19.84
C SER A 274 -10.27 -10.68 20.21
N HIS A 275 -8.98 -10.61 20.51
CA HIS A 275 -8.20 -11.75 20.99
C HIS A 275 -8.71 -12.27 22.34
N LEU A 276 -9.05 -11.38 23.28
CA LEU A 276 -9.57 -11.78 24.58
C LEU A 276 -10.93 -12.51 24.49
N LYS A 277 -11.79 -12.09 23.55
CA LYS A 277 -13.06 -12.79 23.28
C LYS A 277 -12.79 -14.19 22.71
N ALA A 278 -11.87 -14.33 21.79
CA ALA A 278 -11.48 -15.62 21.21
C ALA A 278 -10.84 -16.52 22.29
N ALA A 279 -9.94 -16.00 23.12
CA ALA A 279 -9.28 -16.70 24.21
C ALA A 279 -10.27 -17.26 25.24
N LYS A 280 -11.35 -16.51 25.57
CA LYS A 280 -12.42 -16.99 26.47
C LYS A 280 -13.19 -18.19 25.94
N VAL A 281 -13.28 -18.31 24.60
CA VAL A 281 -13.96 -19.46 23.96
C VAL A 281 -13.06 -20.69 23.94
N SER A 282 -11.74 -20.49 23.77
CA SER A 282 -10.72 -21.55 23.65
C SER A 282 -10.05 -21.90 24.97
N ASP A 283 -10.37 -21.22 26.07
CA ASP A 283 -9.74 -21.37 27.41
C ASP A 283 -8.22 -21.18 27.36
N THR A 284 -7.75 -20.24 26.55
CA THR A 284 -6.32 -19.94 26.40
C THR A 284 -5.89 -18.81 27.33
N SER A 285 -4.61 -18.83 27.72
CA SER A 285 -4.03 -17.83 28.60
C SER A 285 -3.79 -16.50 27.89
N VAL A 286 -4.03 -15.40 28.57
CA VAL A 286 -3.69 -14.05 28.11
C VAL A 286 -2.90 -13.32 29.19
N SER A 287 -1.93 -12.52 28.77
CA SER A 287 -1.20 -11.65 29.69
C SER A 287 -0.86 -10.32 29.04
N LEU A 288 -0.58 -9.31 29.88
CA LEU A 288 -0.30 -7.96 29.43
C LEU A 288 0.82 -7.32 30.24
N ALA A 289 1.72 -6.62 29.54
CA ALA A 289 2.72 -5.77 30.18
C ALA A 289 2.44 -4.30 29.86
N MET A 290 2.48 -3.45 30.88
CA MET A 290 2.62 -2.01 30.76
C MET A 290 4.09 -1.64 30.97
N ILE A 291 4.63 -0.81 30.08
CA ILE A 291 6.05 -0.45 30.02
C ILE A 291 6.17 1.08 29.99
N ASP A 292 7.10 1.63 30.73
CA ASP A 292 7.34 3.07 30.79
C ASP A 292 8.85 3.38 30.80
N ILE A 293 9.23 4.46 30.14
CA ILE A 293 10.62 4.93 30.11
C ILE A 293 10.93 5.70 31.39
N ASP A 294 11.86 5.18 32.18
CA ASP A 294 12.25 5.79 33.44
C ASP A 294 12.86 7.18 33.20
N HIS A 295 12.37 8.16 33.98
CA HIS A 295 12.85 9.54 33.96
C HIS A 295 12.76 10.24 32.60
N PHE A 296 11.77 9.89 31.75
CA PHE A 296 11.62 10.46 30.41
C PHE A 296 11.52 12.00 30.40
N LYS A 297 10.83 12.57 31.39
CA LYS A 297 10.78 14.02 31.57
C LYS A 297 12.19 14.62 31.70
N SER A 298 13.08 14.00 32.47
CA SER A 298 14.48 14.48 32.62
C SER A 298 15.25 14.38 31.31
N ILE A 299 14.95 13.41 30.45
CA ILE A 299 15.54 13.33 29.09
C ILE A 299 15.13 14.56 28.29
N ASN A 300 13.83 14.88 28.25
CA ASN A 300 13.33 16.07 27.57
C ASN A 300 13.91 17.38 28.12
N ASP A 301 13.97 17.48 29.45
CA ASP A 301 14.47 18.69 30.10
C ASP A 301 15.97 18.93 29.85
N ASN A 302 16.77 17.86 29.74
CA ASN A 302 18.23 17.95 29.55
C ASN A 302 18.68 17.99 28.08
N TYR A 303 17.97 17.29 27.18
CA TYR A 303 18.40 17.08 25.78
C TYR A 303 17.42 17.67 24.77
N GLY A 304 16.27 18.19 25.23
CA GLY A 304 15.21 18.73 24.37
C GLY A 304 14.22 17.66 23.88
N HIS A 305 13.06 18.13 23.42
CA HIS A 305 11.97 17.25 22.94
C HIS A 305 12.35 16.43 21.73
N ASP A 306 13.16 16.97 20.82
CA ASP A 306 13.61 16.23 19.62
C ASP A 306 14.43 14.98 19.99
N ALA A 307 15.28 15.09 21.01
CA ALA A 307 16.05 13.96 21.53
C ALA A 307 15.14 12.91 22.24
N GLY A 308 14.14 13.37 22.99
CA GLY A 308 13.09 12.51 23.54
C GLY A 308 12.31 11.77 22.47
N ASP A 309 11.98 12.43 21.37
CA ASP A 309 11.31 11.83 20.21
C ASP A 309 12.18 10.76 19.53
N GLU A 310 13.50 10.97 19.43
CA GLU A 310 14.43 9.95 18.93
C GLU A 310 14.47 8.72 19.85
N VAL A 311 14.50 8.91 21.17
CA VAL A 311 14.42 7.82 22.16
C VAL A 311 13.12 7.01 21.99
N LEU A 312 11.98 7.67 21.86
CA LEU A 312 10.70 7.02 21.64
C LEU A 312 10.67 6.22 20.34
N LYS A 313 11.18 6.79 19.24
CA LYS A 313 11.28 6.11 17.94
C LYS A 313 12.19 4.89 18.00
N GLY A 314 13.39 5.03 18.60
CA GLY A 314 14.34 3.95 18.73
C GLY A 314 13.83 2.79 19.58
N LEU A 315 13.23 3.08 20.74
CA LEU A 315 12.58 2.08 21.58
C LEU A 315 11.44 1.38 20.83
N SER A 316 10.60 2.13 20.14
CA SER A 316 9.45 1.59 19.40
C SER A 316 9.87 0.64 18.28
N GLN A 317 10.92 0.98 17.51
CA GLN A 317 11.49 0.10 16.49
C GLN A 317 12.06 -1.19 17.09
N CYS A 318 12.71 -1.07 18.24
CA CYS A 318 13.22 -2.20 18.99
C CYS A 318 12.07 -3.10 19.48
N MET A 319 11.02 -2.52 20.09
CA MET A 319 9.85 -3.26 20.57
C MET A 319 9.13 -3.99 19.44
N ALA A 320 8.88 -3.32 18.31
CA ALA A 320 8.21 -3.91 17.15
C ALA A 320 8.94 -5.14 16.62
N LYS A 321 10.28 -5.11 16.65
CA LYS A 321 11.12 -6.22 16.20
C LYS A 321 11.26 -7.32 17.24
N TYR A 322 11.39 -6.94 18.53
CA TYR A 322 11.60 -7.90 19.63
C TYR A 322 10.33 -8.70 19.96
N PHE A 323 9.17 -8.06 19.79
CA PHE A 323 7.86 -8.64 20.05
C PHE A 323 7.02 -8.78 18.76
N GLU A 324 7.64 -9.17 17.64
CA GLU A 324 6.99 -9.25 16.32
C GLU A 324 5.75 -10.17 16.29
N ASP A 325 5.71 -11.19 17.16
CA ASP A 325 4.60 -12.13 17.30
C ASP A 325 3.53 -11.65 18.31
N ASN A 326 3.65 -10.45 18.85
CA ASN A 326 2.78 -9.92 19.89
C ASN A 326 2.16 -8.58 19.48
N LEU A 327 1.03 -8.25 20.05
CA LEU A 327 0.44 -6.93 19.87
C LEU A 327 1.19 -5.92 20.74
N VAL A 328 1.92 -5.01 20.12
CA VAL A 328 2.62 -3.90 20.77
C VAL A 328 1.90 -2.60 20.46
N GLY A 329 1.75 -1.71 21.45
CA GLY A 329 1.13 -0.41 21.24
C GLY A 329 1.73 0.69 22.11
N ARG A 330 1.63 1.95 21.63
CA ARG A 330 1.92 3.13 22.43
C ARG A 330 0.63 3.72 23.00
N PHE A 331 0.58 3.89 24.33
CA PHE A 331 -0.61 4.38 25.01
C PHE A 331 -0.64 5.90 25.14
N GLY A 332 0.51 6.55 25.13
CA GLY A 332 0.69 8.00 25.17
C GLY A 332 1.97 8.37 25.92
N GLY A 333 2.51 9.57 25.68
CA GLY A 333 3.74 9.99 26.35
C GLY A 333 4.88 8.98 26.18
N GLU A 334 5.37 8.46 27.28
CA GLU A 334 6.41 7.44 27.40
C GLU A 334 5.88 6.02 27.69
N GLU A 335 4.55 5.80 27.61
CA GLU A 335 3.90 4.55 27.99
C GLU A 335 3.63 3.64 26.78
N PHE A 336 3.99 2.36 26.93
CA PHE A 336 3.79 1.30 25.95
C PHE A 336 3.11 0.10 26.56
N ALA A 337 2.47 -0.73 25.74
CA ALA A 337 1.89 -1.99 26.16
C ALA A 337 2.28 -3.12 25.21
N VAL A 338 2.42 -4.33 25.77
CA VAL A 338 2.58 -5.59 25.04
C VAL A 338 1.51 -6.56 25.52
N TYR A 339 0.72 -7.08 24.57
CA TYR A 339 -0.29 -8.10 24.83
C TYR A 339 0.17 -9.44 24.29
N PHE A 340 0.14 -10.45 25.15
CA PHE A 340 0.52 -11.82 24.83
C PHE A 340 -0.75 -12.67 24.76
N ALA A 341 -1.03 -13.20 23.58
CA ALA A 341 -2.13 -14.13 23.35
C ALA A 341 -1.58 -15.55 23.22
N ASP A 342 -2.20 -16.50 23.91
CA ASP A 342 -1.89 -17.93 23.77
C ASP A 342 -0.41 -18.30 24.01
N GLN A 343 0.21 -17.63 24.99
CA GLN A 343 1.60 -17.85 25.37
C GLN A 343 1.71 -18.18 26.87
N ASP A 344 2.71 -19.00 27.21
CA ASP A 344 3.01 -19.28 28.62
C ASP A 344 3.37 -17.97 29.37
N PRO A 345 2.69 -17.64 30.45
CA PRO A 345 3.00 -16.44 31.24
C PRO A 345 4.44 -16.39 31.76
N GLN A 346 5.06 -17.54 32.08
CA GLN A 346 6.44 -17.59 32.55
C GLN A 346 7.44 -17.28 31.42
N GLU A 347 7.17 -17.75 30.20
CA GLU A 347 7.98 -17.41 29.03
C GLU A 347 7.85 -15.94 28.68
N SER A 348 6.63 -15.39 28.72
CA SER A 348 6.35 -13.97 28.50
C SER A 348 7.10 -13.10 29.53
N LEU A 349 7.08 -13.48 30.79
CA LEU A 349 7.79 -12.80 31.88
C LEU A 349 9.32 -12.81 31.65
N GLN A 350 9.88 -13.96 31.31
CA GLN A 350 11.30 -14.07 30.99
C GLN A 350 11.70 -13.24 29.78
N ARG A 351 10.84 -13.20 28.74
CA ARG A 351 11.07 -12.39 27.54
C ARG A 351 11.07 -10.90 27.85
N LEU A 352 10.15 -10.45 28.69
CA LEU A 352 10.09 -9.07 29.16
C LEU A 352 11.32 -8.67 29.99
N GLU A 353 11.79 -9.54 30.90
CA GLU A 353 13.00 -9.25 31.69
C GLU A 353 14.25 -9.20 30.79
N LYS A 354 14.39 -10.11 29.85
CA LYS A 354 15.48 -10.07 28.84
C LYS A 354 15.41 -8.77 28.01
N PHE A 355 14.21 -8.32 27.63
CA PHE A 355 14.02 -7.07 26.91
C PHE A 355 14.43 -5.86 27.77
N ARG A 356 14.02 -5.80 29.03
CA ARG A 356 14.42 -4.74 29.96
C ARG A 356 15.94 -4.62 30.08
N LEU A 357 16.62 -5.75 30.30
CA LEU A 357 18.09 -5.81 30.37
C LEU A 357 18.77 -5.43 29.05
N PHE A 358 18.17 -5.82 27.93
CA PHE A 358 18.64 -5.43 26.62
C PHE A 358 18.59 -3.91 26.44
N VAL A 359 17.45 -3.27 26.78
CA VAL A 359 17.31 -1.80 26.69
C VAL A 359 18.25 -1.08 27.66
N GLU A 360 18.41 -1.55 28.89
CA GLU A 360 19.36 -0.97 29.85
C GLU A 360 20.79 -0.90 29.29
N LYS A 361 21.19 -1.94 28.53
CA LYS A 361 22.51 -2.02 27.91
C LYS A 361 22.64 -1.22 26.62
N HIS A 362 21.63 -1.26 25.75
CA HIS A 362 21.69 -0.76 24.37
C HIS A 362 20.92 0.55 24.14
N SER A 363 20.29 1.12 25.16
CA SER A 363 19.57 2.40 25.04
C SER A 363 20.38 3.53 24.41
N PRO A 364 21.72 3.64 24.60
CA PRO A 364 22.52 4.66 23.91
C PRO A 364 22.53 4.54 22.37
N GLU A 365 22.11 3.43 21.82
CA GLU A 365 22.05 3.19 20.37
C GLU A 365 20.74 3.70 19.75
N PHE A 366 19.76 4.08 20.59
CA PHE A 366 18.40 4.45 20.14
C PHE A 366 18.27 5.95 19.78
N SER A 367 19.26 6.76 20.11
CA SER A 367 19.29 8.19 19.78
C SER A 367 20.69 8.63 19.36
N LYS A 368 20.77 9.73 18.59
CA LYS A 368 22.04 10.32 18.14
C LYS A 368 22.89 10.79 19.32
N ASP A 369 22.25 11.33 20.34
CA ASP A 369 22.89 11.84 21.56
C ASP A 369 23.31 10.72 22.51
N ARG A 370 23.12 9.45 22.13
CA ARG A 370 23.50 8.25 22.89
C ARG A 370 22.97 8.26 24.32
N ILE A 371 21.70 8.65 24.48
CA ILE A 371 21.04 8.82 25.76
C ILE A 371 20.84 7.47 26.43
N LYS A 372 21.32 7.34 27.67
CA LYS A 372 21.11 6.15 28.48
C LYS A 372 19.80 6.25 29.25
N PHE A 373 18.96 5.25 29.15
CA PHE A 373 17.70 5.15 29.90
C PHE A 373 17.37 3.70 30.26
N THR A 374 16.45 3.52 31.15
CA THR A 374 15.93 2.22 31.59
C THR A 374 14.42 2.15 31.47
N LEU A 375 13.86 0.98 31.70
CA LEU A 375 12.42 0.73 31.65
C LEU A 375 11.91 0.19 32.98
N SER A 376 10.75 0.67 33.42
CA SER A 376 9.91 0.01 34.41
C SER A 376 8.82 -0.78 33.71
N ILE A 377 8.53 -2.01 34.18
CA ILE A 377 7.56 -2.91 33.56
C ILE A 377 6.64 -3.47 34.62
N GLY A 378 5.33 -3.36 34.39
CA GLY A 378 4.31 -4.06 35.17
C GLY A 378 3.68 -5.16 34.32
N PHE A 379 3.76 -6.41 34.74
CA PHE A 379 3.22 -7.55 34.03
C PHE A 379 2.08 -8.20 34.81
N HIS A 380 0.96 -8.46 34.14
CA HIS A 380 -0.15 -9.20 34.74
C HIS A 380 -0.55 -10.39 33.87
N ASN A 381 -0.70 -11.53 34.52
CA ASN A 381 -1.29 -12.76 33.99
C ASN A 381 -2.35 -13.24 34.99
N GLY A 382 -3.44 -13.73 34.51
CA GLY A 382 -4.47 -14.28 35.40
C GLY A 382 -5.86 -14.19 34.79
N PRO A 383 -6.86 -14.78 35.45
CA PRO A 383 -8.22 -14.71 35.00
C PRO A 383 -8.71 -13.25 35.07
N VAL A 384 -9.11 -12.73 33.91
CA VAL A 384 -9.64 -11.36 33.79
C VAL A 384 -10.97 -11.38 33.07
N TYR A 385 -11.88 -10.51 33.53
CA TYR A 385 -13.22 -10.40 32.98
C TYR A 385 -13.26 -9.41 31.78
N SER A 386 -12.29 -8.49 31.71
CA SER A 386 -12.21 -7.48 30.65
C SER A 386 -10.77 -7.04 30.40
N LEU A 387 -10.52 -6.45 29.22
CA LEU A 387 -9.24 -5.85 28.90
C LEU A 387 -8.89 -4.67 29.84
N ASP A 388 -9.88 -3.88 30.24
CA ASP A 388 -9.68 -2.76 31.17
C ASP A 388 -9.14 -3.26 32.53
N GLU A 389 -9.63 -4.40 33.01
CA GLU A 389 -9.13 -5.00 34.27
C GLU A 389 -7.69 -5.51 34.08
N LEU A 390 -7.38 -6.16 32.94
CA LEU A 390 -6.03 -6.64 32.63
C LEU A 390 -5.02 -5.48 32.61
N ILE A 391 -5.37 -4.38 31.94
CA ILE A 391 -4.54 -3.17 31.88
C ILE A 391 -4.38 -2.55 33.29
N LYS A 392 -5.47 -2.41 34.03
CA LYS A 392 -5.44 -1.84 35.38
C LYS A 392 -4.51 -2.61 36.30
N GLN A 393 -4.54 -3.94 36.28
CA GLN A 393 -3.66 -4.78 37.09
C GLN A 393 -2.17 -4.65 36.67
N ALA A 394 -1.90 -4.60 35.37
CA ALA A 394 -0.55 -4.37 34.89
C ALA A 394 -0.04 -2.95 35.25
N ASP A 395 -0.90 -1.95 35.19
CA ASP A 395 -0.57 -0.56 35.56
C ASP A 395 -0.26 -0.41 37.06
N LEU A 396 -1.01 -1.09 37.93
CA LEU A 396 -0.71 -1.14 39.37
C LEU A 396 0.68 -1.71 39.65
N LYS A 397 1.08 -2.74 38.90
CA LYS A 397 2.42 -3.33 39.00
C LYS A 397 3.52 -2.45 38.40
N LEU A 398 3.21 -1.72 37.34
CA LEU A 398 4.11 -0.71 36.78
C LEU A 398 4.36 0.42 37.81
N TYR A 399 3.31 0.86 38.45
CA TYR A 399 3.43 1.85 39.57
C TYR A 399 4.34 1.31 40.68
N GLN A 400 4.16 0.05 41.08
CA GLN A 400 5.04 -0.58 42.07
C GLN A 400 6.51 -0.64 41.60
N ALA A 401 6.75 -0.96 40.30
CA ALA A 401 8.08 -0.94 39.74
C ALA A 401 8.75 0.45 39.84
N LYS A 402 7.98 1.50 39.52
CA LYS A 402 8.44 2.91 39.64
C LYS A 402 8.72 3.32 41.08
N ASP A 403 7.83 2.96 42.00
CA ASP A 403 7.93 3.34 43.42
C ASP A 403 9.07 2.61 44.15
N THR A 404 9.34 1.38 43.77
CA THR A 404 10.41 0.56 44.42
C THR A 404 11.78 0.71 43.78
N GLY A 405 12.03 1.80 43.00
CA GLY A 405 13.38 2.17 42.55
C GLY A 405 13.62 2.04 41.03
N ARG A 406 12.55 1.82 40.24
CA ARG A 406 12.60 1.76 38.77
C ARG A 406 13.51 0.66 38.20
N ASN A 407 13.74 0.65 36.88
CA ASN A 407 14.57 -0.32 36.16
C ASN A 407 14.29 -1.77 36.58
N LYS A 408 13.05 -2.15 36.61
CA LYS A 408 12.62 -3.48 37.02
C LYS A 408 11.28 -3.90 36.43
N LEU A 409 11.05 -5.20 36.48
CA LEU A 409 9.79 -5.82 36.16
C LEU A 409 9.12 -6.30 37.45
N VAL A 410 7.83 -6.00 37.61
CA VAL A 410 6.96 -6.48 38.68
C VAL A 410 5.84 -7.30 38.07
N SER A 411 5.62 -8.54 38.57
CA SER A 411 4.60 -9.47 38.08
C SER A 411 3.64 -9.93 39.16
#